data_34701dae91a7a70d024997f427510993
#
_entry.id   34701dae91a7a70d024997f427510993
#
_cell.length_a   1.000
_cell.length_b   1.000
_cell.length_c   1.000
_cell.angle_alpha   90.00
_cell.angle_beta   90.00
_cell.angle_gamma   90.00
#
_symmetry.space_group_name_H-M   'P 1'
#
loop_
_entity.id
_entity.type
_entity.pdbx_description
1 polymer ?
#
loop_
_entity_poly.entity_id
_entity_poly.type
_entity_poly.pdbx_seq_one_letter_code
_entity_poly.pdbx_strand_id
1 'polypeptide(L)'
;MSTFGIIHRFPGGTKDQYEASIARVHPSDGGLPKGQTYHAAGATDDGWVVVALWDSRESWESFRDETLMPGFQALGDAGLPAPPQSTEFEIHREKQGF
;
A
#
# COMPACT_ATOMS: atom_id res chain seq x y z
N MET A 1 -5.95 -14.94 -6.99
CA MET A 1 -5.63 -14.30 -8.27
C MET A 1 -5.89 -12.81 -8.17
N SER A 2 -4.98 -12.02 -8.70
CA SER A 2 -5.09 -10.56 -8.64
C SER A 2 -5.91 -10.04 -9.81
N THR A 3 -6.82 -9.12 -9.57
CA THR A 3 -7.58 -8.45 -10.63
C THR A 3 -7.40 -6.93 -10.63
N PHE A 4 -6.91 -6.36 -9.52
CA PHE A 4 -6.79 -4.92 -9.33
C PHE A 4 -5.41 -4.56 -8.85
N GLY A 5 -4.79 -3.54 -9.46
CA GLY A 5 -3.49 -3.04 -9.06
C GLY A 5 -3.56 -1.57 -8.70
N ILE A 6 -2.69 -1.15 -7.78
CA ILE A 6 -2.60 0.25 -7.40
C ILE A 6 -1.15 0.60 -7.07
N ILE A 7 -0.73 1.77 -7.53
CA ILE A 7 0.59 2.32 -7.24
C ILE A 7 0.38 3.59 -6.45
N HIS A 8 0.96 3.65 -5.25
CA HIS A 8 0.91 4.83 -4.40
C HIS A 8 2.26 5.51 -4.39
N ARG A 9 2.32 6.78 -4.76
CA ARG A 9 3.53 7.58 -4.69
C ARG A 9 3.39 8.58 -3.55
N PHE A 10 4.42 8.63 -2.70
CA PHE A 10 4.45 9.49 -1.52
C PHE A 10 5.63 10.47 -1.65
N PRO A 11 5.43 11.61 -2.32
CA PRO A 11 6.50 12.61 -2.42
C PRO A 11 6.98 13.02 -1.02
N GLY A 12 8.28 13.00 -0.80
CA GLY A 12 8.86 13.29 0.50
C GLY A 12 8.79 12.16 1.52
N GLY A 13 8.20 11.02 1.16
CA GLY A 13 8.10 9.88 2.05
C GLY A 13 9.45 9.24 2.33
N THR A 14 9.58 8.61 3.50
CA THR A 14 10.84 8.01 3.94
C THR A 14 10.63 6.56 4.36
N LYS A 15 11.74 5.83 4.46
CA LYS A 15 11.73 4.44 4.94
C LYS A 15 11.14 4.35 6.35
N ASP A 16 11.54 5.24 7.25
CA ASP A 16 11.05 5.21 8.63
C ASP A 16 9.55 5.44 8.70
N GLN A 17 9.03 6.37 7.90
CA GLN A 17 7.60 6.61 7.81
C GLN A 17 6.89 5.39 7.24
N TYR A 18 7.46 4.74 6.23
CA TYR A 18 6.89 3.53 5.65
C TYR A 18 6.82 2.40 6.70
N GLU A 19 7.92 2.17 7.43
CA GLU A 19 7.95 1.12 8.45
C GLU A 19 6.90 1.36 9.54
N ALA A 20 6.75 2.60 9.98
CA ALA A 20 5.73 2.96 10.97
C ALA A 20 4.32 2.72 10.41
N SER A 21 4.09 3.06 9.14
CA SER A 21 2.79 2.85 8.50
C SER A 21 2.46 1.38 8.37
N ILE A 22 3.42 0.56 7.92
CA ILE A 22 3.21 -0.89 7.77
C ILE A 22 2.94 -1.55 9.12
N ALA A 23 3.67 -1.16 10.16
CA ALA A 23 3.45 -1.71 11.50
C ALA A 23 2.03 -1.43 12.00
N ARG A 24 1.44 -0.32 11.55
CA ARG A 24 0.09 0.07 11.96
C ARG A 24 -1.02 -0.61 11.16
N VAL A 25 -0.82 -0.80 9.83
CA VAL A 25 -1.91 -1.19 8.94
C VAL A 25 -1.80 -2.60 8.36
N HIS A 26 -0.64 -3.26 8.49
CA HIS A 26 -0.49 -4.65 8.08
C HIS A 26 -0.59 -5.58 9.28
N PRO A 27 -0.95 -6.86 9.06
CA PRO A 27 -0.99 -7.82 10.16
C PRO A 27 0.36 -7.98 10.84
N SER A 28 0.34 -8.16 12.16
CA SER A 28 1.58 -8.26 12.96
C SER A 28 2.36 -9.54 12.71
N ASP A 29 1.76 -10.54 12.05
CA ASP A 29 2.42 -11.80 11.72
C ASP A 29 3.31 -11.71 10.46
N GLY A 30 3.42 -10.53 9.86
CA GLY A 30 4.20 -10.33 8.65
C GLY A 30 3.47 -10.66 7.35
N GLY A 31 2.19 -11.04 7.44
CA GLY A 31 1.39 -11.32 6.26
C GLY A 31 0.84 -10.06 5.60
N LEU A 32 0.07 -10.27 4.53
CA LEU A 32 -0.59 -9.18 3.82
C LEU A 32 -2.01 -9.01 4.34
N PRO A 33 -2.60 -7.80 4.19
CA PRO A 33 -4.01 -7.60 4.50
C PRO A 33 -4.88 -8.51 3.65
N LYS A 34 -6.08 -8.79 4.15
CA LYS A 34 -7.04 -9.64 3.43
C LYS A 34 -7.29 -9.08 2.04
N GLY A 35 -7.13 -9.94 1.04
CA GLY A 35 -7.35 -9.60 -0.35
C GLY A 35 -6.14 -9.02 -1.07
N GLN A 36 -5.11 -8.57 -0.36
CA GLN A 36 -3.87 -8.15 -1.00
C GLN A 36 -3.05 -9.37 -1.39
N THR A 37 -2.62 -9.43 -2.65
CA THR A 37 -1.93 -10.59 -3.19
C THR A 37 -0.45 -10.35 -3.44
N TYR A 38 -0.03 -9.08 -3.45
CA TYR A 38 1.37 -8.71 -3.70
C TYR A 38 1.63 -7.34 -3.12
N HIS A 39 2.82 -7.13 -2.60
CA HIS A 39 3.24 -5.86 -2.05
C HIS A 39 4.73 -5.66 -2.30
N ALA A 40 5.08 -4.52 -2.87
CA ALA A 40 6.47 -4.11 -3.03
C ALA A 40 6.56 -2.62 -2.74
N ALA A 41 7.67 -2.20 -2.14
CA ALA A 41 7.84 -0.81 -1.77
C ALA A 41 9.32 -0.45 -1.81
N GLY A 42 9.61 0.82 -2.04
CA GLY A 42 10.98 1.29 -2.07
C GLY A 42 11.11 2.78 -2.21
N ALA A 43 12.34 3.25 -2.09
CA ALA A 43 12.66 4.67 -2.23
C ALA A 43 12.67 5.08 -3.71
N THR A 44 12.20 6.29 -3.97
CA THR A 44 12.29 6.93 -5.29
C THR A 44 13.14 8.20 -5.15
N ASP A 45 13.44 8.84 -6.27
CA ASP A 45 14.24 10.08 -6.25
C ASP A 45 13.58 11.18 -5.43
N ASP A 46 12.24 11.21 -5.38
CA ASP A 46 11.49 12.27 -4.70
C ASP A 46 10.73 11.79 -3.45
N GLY A 47 10.87 10.51 -3.05
CA GLY A 47 10.17 10.03 -1.88
C GLY A 47 10.09 8.51 -1.81
N TRP A 48 8.87 7.99 -1.76
CA TRP A 48 8.61 6.57 -1.54
C TRP A 48 7.50 6.08 -2.46
N VAL A 49 7.57 4.81 -2.89
CA VAL A 49 6.53 4.20 -3.72
C VAL A 49 6.10 2.87 -3.10
N VAL A 50 4.80 2.57 -3.20
CA VAL A 50 4.23 1.28 -2.81
C VAL A 50 3.44 0.75 -3.99
N VAL A 51 3.69 -0.51 -4.36
CA VAL A 51 2.93 -1.21 -5.40
C VAL A 51 2.19 -2.36 -4.73
N ALA A 52 0.88 -2.42 -4.91
CA ALA A 52 0.05 -3.46 -4.31
C ALA A 52 -0.89 -4.05 -5.36
N LEU A 53 -1.02 -5.37 -5.35
CA LEU A 53 -2.01 -6.07 -6.14
C LEU A 53 -3.06 -6.65 -5.21
N TRP A 54 -4.31 -6.69 -5.66
CA TRP A 54 -5.46 -7.11 -4.88
C TRP A 54 -6.30 -8.10 -5.65
N ASP A 55 -7.01 -8.97 -4.94
CA ASP A 55 -7.94 -9.91 -5.56
C ASP A 55 -9.14 -9.19 -6.18
N SER A 56 -9.49 -8.00 -5.67
CA SER A 56 -10.59 -7.20 -6.20
C SER A 56 -10.43 -5.75 -5.78
N ARG A 57 -11.10 -4.85 -6.50
CA ARG A 57 -11.19 -3.44 -6.11
C ARG A 57 -11.88 -3.29 -4.75
N GLU A 58 -12.90 -4.09 -4.49
CA GLU A 58 -13.66 -4.03 -3.24
C GLU A 58 -12.77 -4.36 -2.03
N SER A 59 -11.86 -5.32 -2.16
CA SER A 59 -10.91 -5.63 -1.08
C SER A 59 -10.02 -4.45 -0.78
N TRP A 60 -9.53 -3.75 -1.81
CA TRP A 60 -8.73 -2.54 -1.63
C TRP A 60 -9.55 -1.45 -0.94
N GLU A 61 -10.78 -1.20 -1.39
CA GLU A 61 -11.61 -0.15 -0.82
C GLU A 61 -11.95 -0.41 0.64
N SER A 62 -12.23 -1.67 0.99
CA SER A 62 -12.47 -2.05 2.38
C SER A 62 -11.24 -1.82 3.24
N PHE A 63 -10.07 -2.22 2.76
CA PHE A 63 -8.81 -1.99 3.47
C PHE A 63 -8.55 -0.50 3.67
N ARG A 64 -8.73 0.28 2.60
CA ARG A 64 -8.54 1.74 2.65
C ARG A 64 -9.42 2.37 3.74
N ASP A 65 -10.70 2.05 3.73
CA ASP A 65 -11.67 2.73 4.59
C ASP A 65 -11.62 2.22 6.03
N GLU A 66 -11.39 0.93 6.23
CA GLU A 66 -11.47 0.31 7.57
C GLU A 66 -10.13 0.29 8.29
N THR A 67 -9.00 0.33 7.57
CA THR A 67 -7.68 0.13 8.17
C THR A 67 -6.70 1.23 7.80
N LEU A 68 -6.54 1.51 6.51
CA LEU A 68 -5.48 2.38 6.03
C LEU A 68 -5.68 3.82 6.46
N MET A 69 -6.83 4.40 6.17
CA MET A 69 -7.10 5.80 6.51
C MET A 69 -7.14 6.04 8.02
N PRO A 70 -7.82 5.21 8.81
CA PRO A 70 -7.74 5.38 10.27
C PRO A 70 -6.32 5.22 10.82
N GLY A 71 -5.54 4.29 10.25
CA GLY A 71 -4.15 4.10 10.68
C GLY A 71 -3.28 5.32 10.38
N PHE A 72 -3.41 5.89 9.19
CA PHE A 72 -2.66 7.08 8.82
C PHE A 72 -3.07 8.29 9.69
N GLN A 73 -4.35 8.44 9.99
CA GLN A 73 -4.82 9.50 10.87
C GLN A 73 -4.21 9.36 12.27
N ALA A 74 -4.13 8.13 12.78
CA ALA A 74 -3.56 7.87 14.10
C ALA A 74 -2.06 8.15 14.15
N LEU A 75 -1.33 7.90 13.07
CA LEU A 75 0.11 8.12 13.01
C LEU A 75 0.50 9.59 12.81
N GLY A 76 -0.33 10.35 12.10
CA GLY A 76 0.03 11.72 11.76
C GLY A 76 1.38 11.80 11.04
N ASP A 77 2.27 12.67 11.50
CA ASP A 77 3.57 12.89 10.86
C ASP A 77 4.55 11.72 11.00
N ALA A 78 4.26 10.76 11.88
CA ALA A 78 5.11 9.58 12.03
C ALA A 78 4.94 8.61 10.88
N GLY A 79 3.82 8.66 10.16
CA GLY A 79 3.55 7.80 9.01
C GLY A 79 3.88 8.49 7.69
N LEU A 80 3.64 7.77 6.58
CA LEU A 80 3.84 8.32 5.25
C LEU A 80 2.94 9.53 5.02
N PRO A 81 3.41 10.53 4.26
CA PRO A 81 2.58 11.70 3.95
C PRO A 81 1.37 11.30 3.10
N ALA A 82 0.18 11.68 3.54
CA ALA A 82 -1.07 11.33 2.89
C ALA A 82 -1.85 12.62 2.54
N PRO A 83 -2.66 12.60 1.46
CA PRO A 83 -2.89 11.44 0.59
C PRO A 83 -1.75 11.25 -0.41
N PRO A 84 -1.49 10.00 -0.83
CA PRO A 84 -0.50 9.74 -1.86
C PRO A 84 -1.05 10.09 -3.25
N GLN A 85 -0.15 10.18 -4.21
CA GLN A 85 -0.53 10.20 -5.62
C GLN A 85 -0.69 8.75 -6.05
N SER A 86 -1.93 8.35 -6.37
CA SER A 86 -2.24 6.94 -6.64
C SER A 86 -2.67 6.74 -8.09
N THR A 87 -2.23 5.63 -8.68
CA THR A 87 -2.66 5.18 -10.00
C THR A 87 -3.28 3.80 -9.84
N GLU A 88 -4.53 3.66 -10.28
CA GLU A 88 -5.28 2.40 -10.24
C GLU A 88 -5.31 1.80 -11.64
N PHE A 89 -5.26 0.47 -11.72
CA PHE A 89 -5.38 -0.20 -13.01
C PHE A 89 -5.99 -1.59 -12.84
N GLU A 90 -6.64 -2.07 -13.89
CA GLU A 90 -7.12 -3.43 -13.96
C GLU A 90 -5.98 -4.32 -14.46
N ILE A 91 -5.78 -5.46 -13.79
CA ILE A 91 -4.70 -6.36 -14.17
C ILE A 91 -5.13 -7.18 -15.36
N HIS A 92 -4.43 -7.00 -16.49
CA HIS A 92 -4.64 -7.79 -17.69
C HIS A 92 -3.84 -9.10 -17.64
N ARG A 93 -2.61 -9.03 -17.14
CA ARG A 93 -1.73 -10.20 -17.06
C ARG A 93 -0.82 -10.07 -15.87
N GLU A 94 -0.68 -11.16 -15.14
CA GLU A 94 0.23 -11.24 -14.00
C GLU A 94 1.09 -12.47 -14.17
N LYS A 95 2.41 -12.30 -14.09
CA LYS A 95 3.38 -13.41 -14.14
C LYS A 95 4.30 -13.28 -12.95
N GLN A 96 4.72 -14.42 -12.41
CA GLN A 96 5.69 -14.44 -11.32
C GLN A 96 7.07 -14.73 -11.88
N GLY A 97 8.07 -14.02 -11.37
CA GLY A 97 9.46 -14.28 -11.72
C GLY A 97 10.04 -15.42 -10.88
N PHE A 98 11.08 -16.04 -11.39
CA PHE A 98 11.80 -17.11 -10.70
C PHE A 98 13.29 -16.82 -10.67
#